data_5415b79a08a87acf45a6650602af8b71
#
_entry.id   5415b79a08a87acf45a6650602af8b71
#
_cell.length_a   1.000
_cell.length_b   1.000
_cell.length_c   1.000
_cell.angle_alpha   90.00
_cell.angle_beta   90.00
_cell.angle_gamma   90.00
#
_symmetry.space_group_name_H-M   'P 1'
#
loop_
_entity.id
_entity.type
_entity.pdbx_description
1 polymer ?
#
loop_
_entity_poly.entity_id
_entity_poly.type
_entity_poly.pdbx_seq_one_letter_code
_entity_poly.pdbx_strand_id
1 'polypeptide(L)'
;VTSNVPAHKVWVRNALGEYIPGIVASKPPHYMTEAERKAPLVFENITVDVGAVSKEEAENEFHVRIGEPVVPDVTFTYDEKHDLMVGKSFDCRLGCASIVSTLRELQGEELAVDVVGACCSQEEVGTRGSQVTCRTVNPDIAIVFEGCPADDTCVEAYMVQTAIKKGPMLRHVDARMITNPRYQRYALALAGELGIPVQDAVRSGGSTNGANIHLSGQGVPTIVIGVPVRYAHTHYGISAYADYENGVKLAVEIIKRLNADVIGSF
;
A
#
# COMPACT_ATOMS: atom_id res chain seq x y z
N VAL A 1 -9.96 8.67 -1.68
CA VAL A 1 -11.39 8.81 -2.04
C VAL A 1 -11.95 10.07 -1.40
N THR A 2 -12.34 11.07 -2.20
CA THR A 2 -12.72 12.41 -1.72
C THR A 2 -13.94 12.42 -0.79
N SER A 3 -14.90 11.55 -1.00
CA SER A 3 -16.09 11.42 -0.15
C SER A 3 -15.82 11.02 1.29
N ASN A 4 -14.67 10.43 1.57
CA ASN A 4 -14.30 9.91 2.89
C ASN A 4 -13.34 10.83 3.66
N VAL A 5 -13.03 12.02 3.14
CA VAL A 5 -12.02 12.91 3.71
C VAL A 5 -12.62 14.00 4.62
N PRO A 6 -13.82 14.55 4.36
CA PRO A 6 -14.38 15.65 5.16
C PRO A 6 -14.56 15.28 6.64
N ALA A 7 -14.42 16.28 7.51
CA ALA A 7 -14.54 16.21 8.97
C ALA A 7 -13.47 15.36 9.68
N HIS A 8 -12.47 14.85 8.97
CA HIS A 8 -11.34 14.15 9.58
C HIS A 8 -10.30 15.13 10.14
N LYS A 9 -9.70 14.75 11.26
CA LYS A 9 -8.53 15.43 11.81
C LYS A 9 -7.30 15.13 10.98
N VAL A 10 -6.47 16.15 10.82
CA VAL A 10 -5.19 16.06 10.11
C VAL A 10 -4.10 16.82 10.85
N TRP A 11 -2.87 16.52 10.51
CA TRP A 11 -1.70 17.30 10.90
C TRP A 11 -1.17 18.00 9.64
N VAL A 12 -0.97 19.31 9.74
CA VAL A 12 -0.29 20.11 8.73
C VAL A 12 1.14 20.34 9.19
N ARG A 13 2.13 19.89 8.42
CA ARG A 13 3.53 20.19 8.72
C ARG A 13 3.84 21.59 8.21
N ASN A 14 4.13 22.52 9.10
CA ASN A 14 4.38 23.92 8.73
C ASN A 14 5.82 24.15 8.24
N ALA A 15 6.14 25.37 7.79
CA ALA A 15 7.46 25.75 7.26
C ALA A 15 8.59 25.65 8.29
N LEU A 16 8.27 25.61 9.58
CA LEU A 16 9.23 25.40 10.67
C LEU A 16 9.48 23.92 10.96
N GLY A 17 8.74 23.02 10.28
CA GLY A 17 8.83 21.58 10.51
C GLY A 17 7.95 21.06 11.66
N GLU A 18 7.11 21.93 12.24
CA GLU A 18 6.18 21.59 13.30
C GLU A 18 4.87 21.02 12.72
N TYR A 19 4.19 20.18 13.49
CA TYR A 19 2.90 19.63 13.12
C TYR A 19 1.79 20.35 13.87
N ILE A 20 0.95 21.07 13.14
CA ILE A 20 -0.21 21.76 13.71
C ILE A 20 -1.51 21.02 13.37
N PRO A 21 -2.47 20.99 14.30
CA PRO A 21 -3.74 20.30 14.07
C PRO A 21 -4.58 21.07 13.05
N GLY A 22 -5.26 20.32 12.20
CA GLY A 22 -6.26 20.85 11.28
C GLY A 22 -7.43 19.91 11.13
N ILE A 23 -8.49 20.40 10.53
CA ILE A 23 -9.67 19.60 10.19
C ILE A 23 -9.94 19.76 8.70
N VAL A 24 -10.22 18.66 8.00
CA VAL A 24 -10.70 18.76 6.62
C VAL A 24 -12.09 19.36 6.65
N ALA A 25 -12.23 20.56 6.07
CA ALA A 25 -13.45 21.33 6.15
C ALA A 25 -14.59 20.65 5.41
N SER A 26 -15.75 20.71 6.03
CA SER A 26 -17.02 20.27 5.45
C SER A 26 -18.03 21.39 5.59
N LYS A 27 -18.52 21.90 4.46
CA LYS A 27 -19.55 22.97 4.47
C LYS A 27 -20.82 22.45 5.15
N PRO A 28 -21.30 23.07 6.25
CA PRO A 28 -22.52 22.64 6.90
C PRO A 28 -23.73 22.69 5.95
N PRO A 29 -24.68 21.75 6.04
CA PRO A 29 -25.83 21.71 5.13
C PRO A 29 -26.66 23.01 5.09
N HIS A 30 -26.67 23.77 6.19
CA HIS A 30 -27.36 25.05 6.28
C HIS A 30 -26.87 26.11 5.28
N TYR A 31 -25.61 26.00 4.87
CA TYR A 31 -24.97 26.92 3.94
C TYR A 31 -24.82 26.36 2.53
N MET A 32 -25.25 25.10 2.32
CA MET A 32 -25.20 24.45 1.00
C MET A 32 -26.42 24.81 0.17
N THR A 33 -26.21 25.14 -1.09
CA THR A 33 -27.26 25.16 -2.12
C THR A 33 -27.74 23.73 -2.40
N GLU A 34 -28.90 23.60 -3.03
CA GLU A 34 -29.40 22.29 -3.45
C GLU A 34 -28.47 21.57 -4.44
N ALA A 35 -27.85 22.33 -5.31
CA ALA A 35 -26.87 21.81 -6.27
C ALA A 35 -25.61 21.25 -5.54
N GLU A 36 -25.08 21.98 -4.56
CA GLU A 36 -23.92 21.55 -3.78
C GLU A 36 -24.20 20.27 -2.98
N ARG A 37 -25.43 20.12 -2.45
CA ARG A 37 -25.82 18.89 -1.72
C ARG A 37 -25.87 17.65 -2.59
N LYS A 38 -26.15 17.81 -3.88
CA LYS A 38 -26.27 16.72 -4.86
C LYS A 38 -24.96 16.47 -5.63
N ALA A 39 -24.05 17.43 -5.63
CA ALA A 39 -22.77 17.31 -6.33
C ALA A 39 -21.81 16.39 -5.57
N PRO A 40 -21.04 15.52 -6.27
CA PRO A 40 -19.95 14.81 -5.65
C PRO A 40 -18.86 15.78 -5.21
N LEU A 41 -18.25 15.51 -4.05
CA LEU A 41 -17.10 16.29 -3.59
C LEU A 41 -15.90 16.02 -4.52
N VAL A 42 -15.39 17.08 -5.12
CA VAL A 42 -14.15 17.04 -5.93
C VAL A 42 -12.97 17.53 -5.10
N PHE A 43 -11.76 17.09 -5.47
CA PHE A 43 -10.54 17.38 -4.71
C PHE A 43 -10.30 18.90 -4.56
N GLU A 44 -10.56 19.66 -5.59
CA GLU A 44 -10.38 21.11 -5.65
C GLU A 44 -11.26 21.89 -4.65
N ASN A 45 -12.32 21.26 -4.17
CA ASN A 45 -13.24 21.83 -3.17
C ASN A 45 -12.92 21.39 -1.73
N ILE A 46 -11.84 20.64 -1.54
CA ILE A 46 -11.39 20.21 -0.22
C ILE A 46 -10.47 21.29 0.35
N THR A 47 -10.76 21.75 1.55
CA THR A 47 -9.93 22.66 2.32
C THR A 47 -9.58 22.07 3.67
N VAL A 48 -8.42 22.45 4.22
CA VAL A 48 -8.02 22.14 5.58
C VAL A 48 -8.08 23.42 6.38
N ASP A 49 -8.82 23.39 7.48
CA ASP A 49 -8.97 24.49 8.40
C ASP A 49 -8.05 24.28 9.61
N VAL A 50 -7.16 25.22 9.85
CA VAL A 50 -6.26 25.26 11.02
C VAL A 50 -6.70 26.29 12.05
N GLY A 51 -7.86 26.96 11.84
CA GLY A 51 -8.40 28.00 12.71
C GLY A 51 -7.92 29.41 12.38
N ALA A 52 -7.13 29.62 11.33
CA ALA A 52 -6.69 30.95 10.92
C ALA A 52 -7.87 31.76 10.33
N VAL A 53 -7.95 33.03 10.66
CA VAL A 53 -9.00 33.95 10.18
C VAL A 53 -8.57 34.81 9.01
N SER A 54 -7.29 34.79 8.65
CA SER A 54 -6.74 35.46 7.47
C SER A 54 -5.52 34.71 6.90
N LYS A 55 -5.16 35.08 5.67
CA LYS A 55 -3.94 34.58 5.03
C LYS A 55 -2.70 34.99 5.83
N GLU A 56 -2.64 36.25 6.28
CA GLU A 56 -1.53 36.76 7.06
C GLU A 56 -1.33 35.98 8.35
N GLU A 57 -2.40 35.63 9.03
CA GLU A 57 -2.34 34.80 10.24
C GLU A 57 -1.86 33.39 9.91
N ALA A 58 -2.39 32.75 8.86
CA ALA A 58 -1.96 31.44 8.43
C ALA A 58 -0.46 31.39 8.10
N GLU A 59 0.07 32.42 7.42
CA GLU A 59 1.48 32.49 7.03
C GLU A 59 2.42 32.90 8.17
N ASN A 60 2.01 33.85 9.00
CA ASN A 60 2.89 34.46 10.01
C ASN A 60 2.82 33.83 11.39
N GLU A 61 1.63 33.36 11.81
CA GLU A 61 1.42 32.76 13.13
C GLU A 61 1.46 31.21 13.06
N PHE A 62 0.76 30.63 12.07
CA PHE A 62 0.75 29.18 11.88
C PHE A 62 1.93 28.69 11.02
N HIS A 63 2.60 29.60 10.29
CA HIS A 63 3.69 29.31 9.37
C HIS A 63 3.31 28.28 8.27
N VAL A 64 2.04 28.30 7.85
CA VAL A 64 1.54 27.43 6.77
C VAL A 64 1.72 28.13 5.44
N ARG A 65 2.35 27.44 4.50
CA ARG A 65 2.65 27.94 3.15
C ARG A 65 2.17 26.98 2.07
N ILE A 66 2.20 27.41 0.83
CA ILE A 66 1.90 26.55 -0.31
C ILE A 66 2.91 25.40 -0.38
N GLY A 67 2.40 24.17 -0.55
CA GLY A 67 3.24 22.99 -0.67
C GLY A 67 3.50 22.23 0.64
N GLU A 68 3.00 22.74 1.78
CA GLU A 68 3.14 22.04 3.04
C GLU A 68 2.34 20.73 3.08
N PRO A 69 2.95 19.64 3.56
CA PRO A 69 2.28 18.33 3.59
C PRO A 69 1.20 18.26 4.68
N VAL A 70 0.13 17.57 4.36
CA VAL A 70 -0.98 17.27 5.28
C VAL A 70 -1.10 15.78 5.40
N VAL A 71 -1.19 15.28 6.64
CA VAL A 71 -1.29 13.85 6.92
C VAL A 71 -2.48 13.55 7.83
N PRO A 72 -3.13 12.39 7.70
CA PRO A 72 -4.18 11.96 8.62
C PRO A 72 -3.70 11.90 10.07
N ASP A 73 -4.50 12.45 11.00
CA ASP A 73 -4.29 12.28 12.43
C ASP A 73 -4.88 10.93 12.87
N VAL A 74 -4.15 9.87 12.58
CA VAL A 74 -4.51 8.49 12.90
C VAL A 74 -3.36 7.82 13.63
N THR A 75 -3.63 7.31 14.82
CA THR A 75 -2.70 6.49 15.60
C THR A 75 -2.90 5.02 15.26
N PHE A 76 -1.79 4.30 15.08
CA PHE A 76 -1.83 2.85 14.90
C PHE A 76 -2.33 2.17 16.17
N THR A 77 -3.23 1.20 16.01
CA THR A 77 -3.69 0.32 17.08
C THR A 77 -3.68 -1.13 16.62
N TYR A 78 -3.44 -2.05 17.55
CA TYR A 78 -3.54 -3.49 17.34
C TYR A 78 -4.41 -4.11 18.41
N ASP A 79 -5.47 -4.78 17.98
CA ASP A 79 -6.33 -5.61 18.83
C ASP A 79 -5.86 -7.07 18.70
N GLU A 80 -5.04 -7.50 19.64
CA GLU A 80 -4.46 -8.84 19.66
C GLU A 80 -5.53 -9.93 19.74
N LYS A 81 -6.61 -9.69 20.51
CA LYS A 81 -7.69 -10.67 20.68
C LYS A 81 -8.41 -10.97 19.36
N HIS A 82 -8.56 -9.97 18.52
CA HIS A 82 -9.27 -10.11 17.25
C HIS A 82 -8.32 -10.13 16.06
N ASP A 83 -7.00 -10.06 16.27
CA ASP A 83 -5.99 -9.96 15.23
C ASP A 83 -6.31 -8.85 14.22
N LEU A 84 -6.51 -7.62 14.72
CA LEU A 84 -6.87 -6.48 13.89
C LEU A 84 -5.91 -5.31 14.11
N MET A 85 -5.29 -4.89 13.04
CA MET A 85 -4.55 -3.65 12.95
C MET A 85 -5.43 -2.56 12.37
N VAL A 86 -5.41 -1.37 12.95
CA VAL A 86 -6.03 -0.15 12.42
C VAL A 86 -4.99 0.94 12.32
N GLY A 87 -4.88 1.58 11.18
CA GLY A 87 -3.89 2.64 10.97
C GLY A 87 -4.11 3.41 9.68
N LYS A 88 -3.22 4.35 9.41
CA LYS A 88 -3.19 5.12 8.16
C LYS A 88 -2.19 4.56 7.18
N SER A 89 -2.46 4.73 5.89
CA SER A 89 -1.52 4.43 4.80
C SER A 89 -0.94 3.02 4.91
N PHE A 90 -1.76 2.02 5.21
CA PHE A 90 -1.35 0.62 5.14
C PHE A 90 -0.95 0.23 3.73
N ASP A 91 -1.55 0.85 2.76
CA ASP A 91 -1.09 1.01 1.41
C ASP A 91 -0.15 2.24 1.33
N CYS A 92 1.25 2.11 1.18
CA CYS A 92 1.82 0.77 1.30
C CYS A 92 2.87 0.70 2.43
N ARG A 93 2.52 1.16 3.64
CA ARG A 93 3.40 1.03 4.81
C ARG A 93 3.53 -0.43 5.27
N LEU A 94 2.51 -1.28 5.03
CA LEU A 94 2.62 -2.72 5.28
C LEU A 94 3.65 -3.36 4.35
N GLY A 95 3.69 -2.97 3.08
CA GLY A 95 4.73 -3.42 2.16
C GLY A 95 6.14 -3.02 2.61
N CYS A 96 6.33 -1.78 3.06
CA CYS A 96 7.61 -1.33 3.62
C CYS A 96 8.00 -2.14 4.86
N ALA A 97 7.06 -2.40 5.76
CA ALA A 97 7.29 -3.24 6.94
C ALA A 97 7.63 -4.68 6.55
N SER A 98 6.96 -5.23 5.54
CA SER A 98 7.24 -6.58 5.01
C SER A 98 8.65 -6.71 4.47
N ILE A 99 9.16 -5.71 3.75
CA ILE A 99 10.56 -5.67 3.30
C ILE A 99 11.51 -5.74 4.50
N VAL A 100 11.31 -4.90 5.51
CA VAL A 100 12.16 -4.86 6.71
C VAL A 100 12.13 -6.19 7.44
N SER A 101 10.94 -6.78 7.66
CA SER A 101 10.80 -8.05 8.35
C SER A 101 11.41 -9.20 7.55
N THR A 102 11.22 -9.24 6.23
CA THR A 102 11.84 -10.23 5.36
C THR A 102 13.37 -10.20 5.47
N LEU A 103 13.96 -9.00 5.40
CA LEU A 103 15.43 -8.85 5.54
C LEU A 103 15.92 -9.26 6.94
N ARG A 104 15.15 -9.01 7.99
CA ARG A 104 15.49 -9.44 9.36
C ARG A 104 15.45 -10.94 9.52
N GLU A 105 14.43 -11.61 8.98
CA GLU A 105 14.29 -13.07 9.01
C GLU A 105 15.38 -13.79 8.19
N LEU A 106 15.93 -13.12 7.17
CA LEU A 106 17.03 -13.66 6.36
C LEU A 106 18.41 -13.41 6.96
N GLN A 107 18.54 -12.69 8.08
CA GLN A 107 19.83 -12.45 8.70
C GLN A 107 20.50 -13.74 9.18
N GLY A 108 21.71 -13.99 8.69
CA GLY A 108 22.49 -15.17 9.06
C GLY A 108 22.15 -16.45 8.26
N GLU A 109 21.19 -16.36 7.34
CA GLU A 109 20.90 -17.45 6.40
C GLU A 109 21.94 -17.49 5.26
N GLU A 110 22.33 -18.69 4.85
CA GLU A 110 23.13 -18.89 3.65
C GLU A 110 22.19 -18.91 2.43
N LEU A 111 22.29 -17.89 1.59
CA LEU A 111 21.45 -17.71 0.42
C LEU A 111 22.29 -17.88 -0.87
N ALA A 112 21.70 -18.46 -1.90
CA ALA A 112 22.31 -18.58 -3.22
C ALA A 112 22.07 -17.33 -4.10
N VAL A 113 21.45 -16.28 -3.55
CA VAL A 113 21.09 -15.04 -4.23
C VAL A 113 21.41 -13.83 -3.36
N ASP A 114 21.72 -12.70 -3.99
CA ASP A 114 21.75 -11.41 -3.32
C ASP A 114 20.34 -10.88 -3.12
N VAL A 115 20.06 -10.31 -1.96
CA VAL A 115 18.73 -9.76 -1.63
C VAL A 115 18.83 -8.26 -1.37
N VAL A 116 18.08 -7.49 -2.15
CA VAL A 116 18.02 -6.03 -2.03
C VAL A 116 16.62 -5.61 -1.65
N GLY A 117 16.45 -5.00 -0.47
CA GLY A 117 15.21 -4.34 -0.07
C GLY A 117 15.15 -2.92 -0.62
N ALA A 118 14.09 -2.60 -1.38
CA ALA A 118 13.93 -1.31 -2.03
C ALA A 118 12.58 -0.67 -1.71
N CYS A 119 12.58 0.49 -1.04
CA CYS A 119 11.40 1.31 -0.83
C CYS A 119 11.33 2.37 -1.94
N CYS A 120 10.40 2.20 -2.85
CA CYS A 120 10.23 3.09 -4.01
C CYS A 120 9.35 4.28 -3.67
N SER A 121 9.84 5.50 -3.93
CA SER A 121 9.07 6.72 -3.73
C SER A 121 8.04 6.95 -4.84
N GLN A 122 7.01 7.77 -4.55
CA GLN A 122 6.03 8.25 -5.53
C GLN A 122 5.29 7.11 -6.27
N GLU A 123 4.98 6.03 -5.57
CA GLU A 123 4.17 4.95 -6.14
C GLU A 123 2.76 5.44 -6.47
N GLU A 124 2.08 6.11 -5.52
CA GLU A 124 0.70 6.61 -5.58
C GLU A 124 0.42 7.64 -6.70
N VAL A 125 1.46 8.20 -7.27
CA VAL A 125 1.36 9.18 -8.37
C VAL A 125 1.94 8.66 -9.68
N GLY A 126 1.99 7.34 -9.85
CA GLY A 126 2.36 6.69 -11.11
C GLY A 126 3.61 5.83 -11.04
N THR A 127 3.87 5.16 -9.93
CA THR A 127 4.93 4.15 -9.75
C THR A 127 6.34 4.68 -10.12
N ARG A 128 6.60 5.99 -9.89
CA ARG A 128 7.76 6.69 -10.45
C ARG A 128 9.09 6.20 -9.89
N GLY A 129 9.17 5.97 -8.59
CA GLY A 129 10.40 5.56 -7.93
C GLY A 129 10.91 4.19 -8.41
N SER A 130 10.01 3.26 -8.72
CA SER A 130 10.40 1.94 -9.22
C SER A 130 11.15 1.98 -10.55
N GLN A 131 10.85 2.94 -11.43
CA GLN A 131 11.58 3.12 -12.68
C GLN A 131 13.07 3.48 -12.45
N VAL A 132 13.34 4.26 -11.40
CA VAL A 132 14.71 4.66 -11.04
C VAL A 132 15.41 3.51 -10.30
N THR A 133 14.71 2.91 -9.34
CA THR A 133 15.24 1.82 -8.51
C THR A 133 15.67 0.61 -9.35
N CYS A 134 14.86 0.22 -10.34
CA CYS A 134 15.19 -0.89 -11.24
C CYS A 134 16.51 -0.69 -12.00
N ARG A 135 16.81 0.55 -12.40
CA ARG A 135 18.08 0.87 -13.10
C ARG A 135 19.28 0.74 -12.17
N THR A 136 19.10 1.03 -10.89
CA THR A 136 20.18 0.96 -9.90
C THR A 136 20.40 -0.47 -9.42
N VAL A 137 19.32 -1.19 -9.14
CA VAL A 137 19.39 -2.56 -8.61
C VAL A 137 19.64 -3.58 -9.72
N ASN A 138 19.06 -3.37 -10.92
CA ASN A 138 19.12 -4.30 -12.06
C ASN A 138 18.79 -5.75 -11.65
N PRO A 139 17.58 -6.01 -11.13
CA PRO A 139 17.25 -7.30 -10.54
C PRO A 139 17.02 -8.38 -11.59
N ASP A 140 17.38 -9.63 -11.28
CA ASP A 140 17.06 -10.81 -12.10
C ASP A 140 15.64 -11.32 -11.83
N ILE A 141 15.09 -11.03 -10.64
CA ILE A 141 13.76 -11.45 -10.18
C ILE A 141 13.24 -10.45 -9.14
N ALA A 142 11.94 -10.34 -8.99
CA ALA A 142 11.36 -9.42 -8.02
C ALA A 142 10.14 -9.97 -7.27
N ILE A 143 10.08 -9.63 -5.99
CA ILE A 143 8.88 -9.74 -5.14
C ILE A 143 8.44 -8.31 -4.82
N VAL A 144 7.20 -7.97 -5.12
CA VAL A 144 6.59 -6.69 -4.75
C VAL A 144 5.64 -6.93 -3.60
N PHE A 145 5.88 -6.26 -2.48
CA PHE A 145 4.92 -6.21 -1.39
C PHE A 145 3.95 -5.05 -1.60
N GLU A 146 2.68 -5.29 -1.27
CA GLU A 146 1.62 -4.30 -1.43
C GLU A 146 0.64 -4.33 -0.28
N GLY A 147 0.05 -3.17 0.08
CA GLY A 147 -1.15 -3.09 0.88
C GLY A 147 -2.37 -3.14 -0.04
N CYS A 148 -2.84 -4.34 -0.37
CA CYS A 148 -3.83 -4.49 -1.42
C CYS A 148 -5.27 -4.29 -0.93
N PRO A 149 -6.16 -3.66 -1.72
CA PRO A 149 -7.57 -3.50 -1.35
C PRO A 149 -8.25 -4.84 -1.09
N ALA A 150 -8.76 -5.04 0.13
CA ALA A 150 -9.69 -6.11 0.44
C ALA A 150 -11.08 -5.77 -0.10
N ASP A 151 -11.75 -6.75 -0.68
CA ASP A 151 -13.07 -6.59 -1.30
C ASP A 151 -14.20 -7.29 -0.53
N ASP A 152 -13.89 -7.94 0.57
CA ASP A 152 -14.78 -8.76 1.38
C ASP A 152 -15.94 -7.99 2.05
N THR A 153 -15.93 -6.65 1.99
CA THR A 153 -17.04 -5.78 2.44
C THR A 153 -17.69 -5.01 1.29
N CYS A 154 -17.23 -5.21 0.07
CA CYS A 154 -17.60 -4.36 -1.07
C CYS A 154 -18.28 -5.13 -2.21
N VAL A 155 -18.19 -6.47 -2.22
CA VAL A 155 -18.75 -7.31 -3.28
C VAL A 155 -19.56 -8.47 -2.66
N GLU A 156 -20.34 -9.15 -3.49
CA GLU A 156 -21.06 -10.36 -3.09
C GLU A 156 -20.08 -11.47 -2.68
N ALA A 157 -20.45 -12.30 -1.72
CA ALA A 157 -19.57 -13.30 -1.12
C ALA A 157 -18.88 -14.23 -2.13
N TYR A 158 -19.57 -14.60 -3.22
CA TYR A 158 -19.00 -15.46 -4.26
C TYR A 158 -18.01 -14.74 -5.18
N MET A 159 -17.93 -13.42 -5.13
CA MET A 159 -17.01 -12.58 -5.91
C MET A 159 -15.77 -12.17 -5.15
N VAL A 160 -15.72 -12.43 -3.85
CA VAL A 160 -14.60 -12.05 -2.99
C VAL A 160 -13.32 -12.76 -3.44
N GLN A 161 -12.29 -11.98 -3.76
CA GLN A 161 -10.96 -12.48 -4.13
C GLN A 161 -9.91 -12.15 -3.05
N THR A 162 -10.19 -11.16 -2.20
CA THR A 162 -9.23 -10.70 -1.20
C THR A 162 -9.97 -10.31 0.09
N ALA A 163 -9.88 -11.15 1.10
CA ALA A 163 -10.46 -10.93 2.42
C ALA A 163 -9.37 -10.81 3.48
N ILE A 164 -9.60 -10.03 4.53
CA ILE A 164 -8.72 -10.05 5.71
C ILE A 164 -8.85 -11.40 6.44
N LYS A 165 -7.79 -11.81 7.13
CA LYS A 165 -7.69 -13.10 7.89
C LYS A 165 -7.76 -14.35 7.01
N LYS A 166 -7.40 -14.23 5.75
CA LYS A 166 -7.35 -15.35 4.80
C LYS A 166 -5.97 -15.54 4.17
N GLY A 167 -4.97 -14.85 4.69
CA GLY A 167 -3.61 -14.84 4.17
C GLY A 167 -3.37 -13.76 3.12
N PRO A 168 -2.11 -13.54 2.72
CA PRO A 168 -1.76 -12.59 1.69
C PRO A 168 -2.37 -12.98 0.34
N MET A 169 -2.57 -11.98 -0.51
CA MET A 169 -3.08 -12.14 -1.87
C MET A 169 -1.91 -12.21 -2.85
N LEU A 170 -1.91 -13.22 -3.71
CA LEU A 170 -1.05 -13.33 -4.88
C LEU A 170 -1.79 -12.82 -6.12
N ARG A 171 -1.26 -11.75 -6.73
CA ARG A 171 -1.92 -11.07 -7.87
C ARG A 171 -1.51 -11.69 -9.19
N HIS A 172 -2.48 -12.20 -9.95
CA HIS A 172 -2.23 -12.74 -11.29
C HIS A 172 -2.17 -11.64 -12.36
N VAL A 173 -3.07 -10.69 -12.27
CA VAL A 173 -3.24 -9.62 -13.29
C VAL A 173 -3.71 -8.34 -12.60
N ASP A 174 -3.22 -7.21 -13.08
CA ASP A 174 -3.79 -5.89 -12.84
C ASP A 174 -3.79 -5.07 -14.13
N ALA A 175 -4.14 -3.79 -14.06
CA ALA A 175 -4.27 -2.93 -15.24
C ALA A 175 -2.95 -2.75 -16.03
N ARG A 176 -1.80 -3.01 -15.41
CA ARG A 176 -0.48 -2.71 -15.99
C ARG A 176 0.52 -3.87 -15.96
N MET A 177 0.16 -5.00 -15.36
CA MET A 177 1.03 -6.16 -15.28
C MET A 177 0.23 -7.47 -15.35
N ILE A 178 0.73 -8.42 -16.13
CA ILE A 178 0.40 -9.84 -16.02
C ILE A 178 1.59 -10.49 -15.33
N THR A 179 1.34 -11.06 -14.16
CA THR A 179 2.37 -11.74 -13.38
C THR A 179 2.96 -12.92 -14.16
N ASN A 180 4.28 -13.14 -14.06
CA ASN A 180 4.90 -14.31 -14.66
C ASN A 180 4.22 -15.60 -14.16
N PRO A 181 3.58 -16.38 -15.02
CA PRO A 181 2.72 -17.49 -14.59
C PRO A 181 3.52 -18.67 -14.01
N ARG A 182 4.79 -18.83 -14.34
CA ARG A 182 5.64 -19.88 -13.77
C ARG A 182 6.05 -19.49 -12.37
N TYR A 183 6.48 -18.24 -12.17
CA TYR A 183 6.82 -17.74 -10.84
C TYR A 183 5.59 -17.70 -9.90
N GLN A 184 4.43 -17.29 -10.40
CA GLN A 184 3.18 -17.32 -9.64
C GLN A 184 2.83 -18.74 -9.17
N ARG A 185 2.86 -19.73 -10.09
CA ARG A 185 2.61 -21.13 -9.73
C ARG A 185 3.63 -21.69 -8.74
N TYR A 186 4.90 -21.32 -8.87
CA TYR A 186 5.94 -21.67 -7.92
C TYR A 186 5.59 -21.16 -6.51
N ALA A 187 5.24 -19.87 -6.38
CA ALA A 187 4.86 -19.27 -5.10
C ALA A 187 3.61 -19.94 -4.48
N LEU A 188 2.59 -20.21 -5.30
CA LEU A 188 1.37 -20.91 -4.85
C LEU A 188 1.64 -22.34 -4.40
N ALA A 189 2.44 -23.08 -5.16
CA ALA A 189 2.81 -24.46 -4.82
C ALA A 189 3.58 -24.50 -3.49
N LEU A 190 4.53 -23.57 -3.31
CA LEU A 190 5.30 -23.46 -2.07
C LEU A 190 4.42 -23.08 -0.88
N ALA A 191 3.49 -22.13 -1.06
CA ALA A 191 2.53 -21.80 -0.02
C ALA A 191 1.70 -23.03 0.42
N GLY A 192 1.23 -23.83 -0.56
CA GLY A 192 0.50 -25.08 -0.30
C GLY A 192 1.36 -26.12 0.43
N GLU A 193 2.61 -26.32 0.03
CA GLU A 193 3.57 -27.22 0.69
C GLU A 193 3.77 -26.85 2.16
N LEU A 194 3.88 -25.58 2.45
CA LEU A 194 4.17 -25.06 3.79
C LEU A 194 2.91 -24.78 4.64
N GLY A 195 1.73 -25.00 4.08
CA GLY A 195 0.46 -24.69 4.76
C GLY A 195 0.28 -23.20 5.05
N ILE A 196 0.89 -22.32 4.25
CA ILE A 196 0.70 -20.88 4.33
C ILE A 196 -0.60 -20.54 3.61
N PRO A 197 -1.61 -19.94 4.29
CA PRO A 197 -2.83 -19.52 3.62
C PRO A 197 -2.51 -18.41 2.63
N VAL A 198 -3.05 -18.49 1.42
CA VAL A 198 -2.92 -17.48 0.37
C VAL A 198 -4.23 -17.34 -0.40
N GLN A 199 -4.41 -16.20 -1.02
CA GLN A 199 -5.56 -15.89 -1.86
C GLN A 199 -5.09 -15.52 -3.27
N ASP A 200 -5.90 -15.81 -4.27
CA ASP A 200 -5.63 -15.48 -5.67
C ASP A 200 -6.52 -14.32 -6.12
N ALA A 201 -5.94 -13.35 -6.82
CA ALA A 201 -6.73 -12.23 -7.34
C ALA A 201 -6.36 -11.83 -8.78
N VAL A 202 -7.39 -11.53 -9.54
CA VAL A 202 -7.34 -10.86 -10.83
C VAL A 202 -8.01 -9.51 -10.70
N ARG A 203 -7.32 -8.44 -11.04
CA ARG A 203 -7.82 -7.07 -10.91
C ARG A 203 -7.93 -6.41 -12.28
N SER A 204 -9.06 -5.78 -12.56
CA SER A 204 -9.27 -5.00 -13.80
C SER A 204 -8.72 -3.58 -13.69
N GLY A 205 -8.44 -3.11 -12.49
CA GLY A 205 -7.93 -1.77 -12.20
C GLY A 205 -6.77 -1.80 -11.23
N GLY A 206 -6.20 -0.62 -10.97
CA GLY A 206 -5.04 -0.47 -10.11
C GLY A 206 -3.73 -0.94 -10.75
N SER A 207 -2.66 -0.76 -10.02
CA SER A 207 -1.30 -1.12 -10.42
C SER A 207 -0.43 -1.19 -9.18
N THR A 208 0.81 -1.61 -9.30
CA THR A 208 1.84 -1.62 -8.27
C THR A 208 3.18 -1.26 -8.89
N ASN A 209 4.22 -1.16 -8.09
CA ASN A 209 5.60 -1.02 -8.58
C ASN A 209 6.00 -2.13 -9.57
N GLY A 210 5.35 -3.29 -9.51
CA GLY A 210 5.52 -4.39 -10.46
C GLY A 210 5.33 -3.98 -11.93
N ALA A 211 4.47 -2.98 -12.18
CA ALA A 211 4.22 -2.43 -13.51
C ALA A 211 5.48 -1.91 -14.24
N ASN A 212 6.45 -1.39 -13.50
CA ASN A 212 7.70 -0.92 -14.09
C ASN A 212 8.82 -1.96 -13.93
N ILE A 213 8.80 -2.72 -12.83
CA ILE A 213 9.84 -3.71 -12.53
C ILE A 213 9.85 -4.80 -13.60
N HIS A 214 8.68 -5.37 -13.92
CA HIS A 214 8.60 -6.46 -14.90
C HIS A 214 9.02 -6.06 -16.32
N LEU A 215 9.00 -4.75 -16.65
CA LEU A 215 9.45 -4.20 -17.93
C LEU A 215 10.92 -3.72 -17.92
N SER A 216 11.61 -3.80 -16.78
CA SER A 216 12.98 -3.33 -16.69
C SER A 216 13.97 -4.32 -17.34
N GLY A 217 15.11 -3.81 -17.85
CA GLY A 217 16.13 -4.61 -18.51
C GLY A 217 15.59 -5.35 -19.74
N GLN A 218 15.69 -6.67 -19.70
CA GLN A 218 15.15 -7.58 -20.71
C GLN A 218 13.82 -8.24 -20.28
N GLY A 219 13.23 -7.72 -19.22
CA GLY A 219 12.07 -8.28 -18.54
C GLY A 219 12.46 -9.02 -17.26
N VAL A 220 11.79 -8.72 -16.15
CA VAL A 220 12.07 -9.28 -14.82
C VAL A 220 10.87 -10.10 -14.35
N PRO A 221 11.02 -11.42 -14.12
CA PRO A 221 9.98 -12.20 -13.48
C PRO A 221 9.58 -11.55 -12.15
N THR A 222 8.31 -11.19 -12.02
CA THR A 222 7.83 -10.40 -10.88
C THR A 222 6.54 -11.02 -10.35
N ILE A 223 6.42 -11.14 -9.03
CA ILE A 223 5.17 -11.48 -8.33
C ILE A 223 4.79 -10.36 -7.36
N VAL A 224 3.51 -10.28 -7.03
CA VAL A 224 2.97 -9.36 -6.03
C VAL A 224 2.39 -10.14 -4.86
N ILE A 225 2.90 -9.90 -3.67
CA ILE A 225 2.39 -10.41 -2.40
C ILE A 225 1.68 -9.25 -1.71
N GLY A 226 0.35 -9.26 -1.73
CA GLY A 226 -0.46 -8.21 -1.16
C GLY A 226 -0.99 -8.57 0.23
N VAL A 227 -0.79 -7.69 1.20
CA VAL A 227 -1.45 -7.80 2.51
C VAL A 227 -2.83 -7.17 2.39
N PRO A 228 -3.94 -7.90 2.67
CA PRO A 228 -5.28 -7.36 2.52
C PRO A 228 -5.55 -6.17 3.44
N VAL A 229 -6.03 -5.07 2.88
CA VAL A 229 -6.39 -3.84 3.59
C VAL A 229 -7.81 -3.43 3.22
N ARG A 230 -8.72 -3.44 4.19
CA ARG A 230 -10.02 -2.79 4.02
C ARG A 230 -9.86 -1.28 4.02
N TYR A 231 -10.61 -0.60 3.16
CA TYR A 231 -10.65 0.86 3.07
C TYR A 231 -9.32 1.50 2.67
N ALA A 232 -8.49 0.80 1.87
CA ALA A 232 -7.32 1.39 1.23
C ALA A 232 -7.70 2.71 0.52
N HIS A 233 -6.77 3.69 0.46
CA HIS A 233 -7.00 5.03 -0.05
C HIS A 233 -8.06 5.85 0.71
N THR A 234 -8.31 5.50 1.97
CA THR A 234 -9.11 6.31 2.89
C THR A 234 -8.27 6.75 4.10
N HIS A 235 -8.90 7.42 5.03
CA HIS A 235 -8.25 7.93 6.24
C HIS A 235 -7.75 6.81 7.17
N TYR A 236 -8.50 5.69 7.23
CA TYR A 236 -8.22 4.52 8.04
C TYR A 236 -8.13 3.26 7.18
N GLY A 237 -7.13 2.43 7.42
CA GLY A 237 -7.07 1.07 6.91
C GLY A 237 -7.27 0.06 8.04
N ILE A 238 -7.87 -1.09 7.72
CA ILE A 238 -7.98 -2.24 8.61
C ILE A 238 -7.35 -3.44 7.94
N SER A 239 -6.47 -4.14 8.66
CA SER A 239 -5.79 -5.35 8.19
C SER A 239 -5.63 -6.35 9.32
N ALA A 240 -5.34 -7.61 9.01
CA ALA A 240 -4.99 -8.62 9.98
C ALA A 240 -3.46 -8.78 10.08
N TYR A 241 -2.95 -8.92 11.30
CA TYR A 241 -1.52 -9.10 11.51
C TYR A 241 -1.03 -10.45 10.98
N ALA A 242 -1.84 -11.52 11.11
CA ALA A 242 -1.53 -12.83 10.57
C ALA A 242 -1.39 -12.84 9.03
N ASP A 243 -2.15 -12.01 8.31
CA ASP A 243 -2.00 -11.89 6.85
C ASP A 243 -0.64 -11.26 6.48
N TYR A 244 -0.21 -10.28 7.26
CA TYR A 244 1.12 -9.67 7.13
C TYR A 244 2.24 -10.68 7.41
N GLU A 245 2.17 -11.41 8.54
CA GLU A 245 3.18 -12.41 8.90
C GLU A 245 3.26 -13.53 7.85
N ASN A 246 2.14 -14.01 7.36
CA ASN A 246 2.10 -15.03 6.30
C ASN A 246 2.70 -14.51 4.98
N GLY A 247 2.52 -13.23 4.66
CA GLY A 247 3.16 -12.58 3.50
C GLY A 247 4.68 -12.54 3.62
N VAL A 248 5.19 -12.15 4.79
CA VAL A 248 6.63 -12.16 5.09
C VAL A 248 7.18 -13.58 5.04
N LYS A 249 6.52 -14.54 5.70
CA LYS A 249 6.92 -15.94 5.71
C LYS A 249 7.01 -16.52 4.29
N LEU A 250 6.01 -16.26 3.46
CA LEU A 250 6.03 -16.73 2.08
C LEU A 250 7.21 -16.15 1.29
N ALA A 251 7.49 -14.86 1.42
CA ALA A 251 8.61 -14.22 0.73
C ALA A 251 9.96 -14.78 1.20
N VAL A 252 10.16 -14.96 2.51
CA VAL A 252 11.36 -15.57 3.10
C VAL A 252 11.57 -16.97 2.54
N GLU A 253 10.54 -17.80 2.51
CA GLU A 253 10.63 -19.17 2.03
C GLU A 253 10.87 -19.27 0.53
N ILE A 254 10.32 -18.33 -0.26
CA ILE A 254 10.66 -18.20 -1.68
C ILE A 254 12.15 -17.88 -1.81
N ILE A 255 12.63 -16.84 -1.15
CA ILE A 255 14.02 -16.36 -1.27
C ILE A 255 15.04 -17.46 -0.87
N LYS A 256 14.78 -18.19 0.22
CA LYS A 256 15.63 -19.30 0.66
C LYS A 256 15.80 -20.42 -0.37
N ARG A 257 14.85 -20.57 -1.29
CA ARG A 257 14.85 -21.61 -2.34
C ARG A 257 15.27 -21.12 -3.71
N LEU A 258 15.50 -19.80 -3.87
CA LEU A 258 15.99 -19.25 -5.12
C LEU A 258 17.45 -19.61 -5.34
N ASN A 259 17.78 -19.97 -6.58
CA ASN A 259 19.12 -20.11 -7.12
C ASN A 259 19.07 -19.81 -8.63
N ALA A 260 20.19 -19.82 -9.31
CA ALA A 260 20.26 -19.50 -10.74
C ALA A 260 19.36 -20.38 -11.61
N ASP A 261 19.26 -21.69 -11.31
CA ASP A 261 18.45 -22.64 -12.07
C ASP A 261 16.95 -22.35 -11.87
N VAL A 262 16.53 -22.09 -10.64
CA VAL A 262 15.14 -21.74 -10.31
C VAL A 262 14.76 -20.43 -10.98
N ILE A 263 15.57 -19.39 -10.87
CA ILE A 263 15.33 -18.09 -11.51
C ILE A 263 15.28 -18.25 -13.03
N GLY A 264 16.20 -19.01 -13.62
CA GLY A 264 16.24 -19.27 -15.07
C GLY A 264 15.04 -20.08 -15.58
N SER A 265 14.26 -20.72 -14.72
CA SER A 265 13.06 -21.46 -15.08
C SER A 265 11.82 -20.57 -15.23
N PHE A 266 11.86 -19.32 -14.78
CA PHE A 266 10.79 -18.34 -14.86
C PHE A 266 10.89 -17.47 -16.09
#